data_69263bec20714e5a956065cb5c3f0199
#
_entry.id   69263bec20714e5a956065cb5c3f0199
#
_cell.length_a   1.000
_cell.length_b   1.000
_cell.length_c   1.000
_cell.angle_alpha   90.00
_cell.angle_beta   90.00
_cell.angle_gamma   90.00
#
_symmetry.space_group_name_H-M   'P 1'
#
loop_
_entity.id
_entity.type
_entity.pdbx_description
1 polymer ?
#
loop_
_entity_poly.entity_id
_entity_poly.type
_entity_poly.pdbx_seq_one_letter_code
_entity_poly.pdbx_strand_id
1 'polypeptide(L)'
;MATAAAERQYELVYIVPPETPEQQVTELHEQLASVVTRMHGAIEKTENWGRKKLAYDIGHHKEGIYVLEVINGSGELMKELDRRLRVIDVVVRHMIVRVDEERKVVERTRTKRQSESERRRVKRGLPPQRQPGEGRASERDDVDDDRYDGMEG
;
A
#
# COMPACT_ATOMS: atom_id res chain seq x y z
N MET A 1 -15.67 -5.22 31.21
CA MET A 1 -14.44 -5.41 30.42
C MET A 1 -14.82 -5.32 28.97
N ALA A 2 -14.48 -4.22 28.32
CA ALA A 2 -14.70 -4.11 26.87
C ALA A 2 -13.77 -5.10 26.17
N THR A 3 -14.33 -6.11 25.54
CA THR A 3 -13.61 -6.95 24.61
C THR A 3 -13.01 -6.03 23.55
N ALA A 4 -11.68 -5.94 23.51
CA ALA A 4 -10.99 -5.28 22.43
C ALA A 4 -11.55 -5.87 21.13
N ALA A 5 -12.31 -5.07 20.39
CA ALA A 5 -12.83 -5.47 19.10
C ALA A 5 -11.60 -5.84 18.28
N ALA A 6 -11.54 -7.09 17.83
CA ALA A 6 -10.41 -7.56 17.05
C ALA A 6 -10.16 -6.56 15.92
N GLU A 7 -8.99 -5.94 15.93
CA GLU A 7 -8.59 -4.98 14.93
C GLU A 7 -8.64 -5.68 13.57
N ARG A 8 -9.58 -5.27 12.76
CA ARG A 8 -9.78 -5.76 11.42
C ARG A 8 -9.14 -4.78 10.46
N GLN A 9 -8.61 -5.30 9.38
CA GLN A 9 -8.03 -4.47 8.35
C GLN A 9 -8.98 -4.36 7.15
N TYR A 10 -9.13 -3.14 6.68
CA TYR A 10 -9.98 -2.79 5.56
C TYR A 10 -9.21 -1.98 4.53
N GLU A 11 -9.58 -2.14 3.27
CA GLU A 11 -9.16 -1.28 2.17
C GLU A 11 -10.34 -0.42 1.76
N LEU A 12 -10.16 0.89 1.84
CA LEU A 12 -11.08 1.89 1.34
C LEU A 12 -10.52 2.42 0.03
N VAL A 13 -11.24 2.25 -1.07
CA VAL A 13 -10.95 2.89 -2.35
C VAL A 13 -12.03 3.91 -2.62
N TYR A 14 -11.65 5.15 -2.94
CA TYR A 14 -12.59 6.15 -3.41
C TYR A 14 -12.09 6.85 -4.67
N ILE A 15 -13.03 7.34 -5.45
CA ILE A 15 -12.80 8.01 -6.73
C ILE A 15 -13.33 9.42 -6.61
N VAL A 16 -12.51 10.39 -6.98
CA VAL A 16 -12.92 11.80 -7.10
C VAL A 16 -12.81 12.24 -8.56
N PRO A 17 -13.54 13.30 -9.00
CA PRO A 17 -13.46 13.83 -10.35
C PRO A 17 -12.03 14.18 -10.75
N PRO A 18 -11.68 14.06 -12.03
CA PRO A 18 -10.31 14.32 -12.51
C PRO A 18 -9.90 15.78 -12.42
N GLU A 19 -10.86 16.69 -12.34
CA GLU A 19 -10.69 18.14 -12.16
C GLU A 19 -10.54 18.56 -10.69
N THR A 20 -10.65 17.62 -9.74
CA THR A 20 -10.55 17.94 -8.31
C THR A 20 -9.14 18.41 -7.96
N PRO A 21 -8.97 19.61 -7.37
CA PRO A 21 -7.68 20.10 -6.92
C PRO A 21 -7.06 19.18 -5.86
N GLU A 22 -5.74 19.05 -5.85
CA GLU A 22 -5.02 18.24 -4.84
C GLU A 22 -5.34 18.69 -3.40
N GLN A 23 -5.57 19.98 -3.18
CA GLN A 23 -5.97 20.50 -1.88
C GLN A 23 -7.28 19.88 -1.40
N GLN A 24 -8.29 19.76 -2.26
CA GLN A 24 -9.55 19.12 -1.90
C GLN A 24 -9.40 17.63 -1.62
N VAL A 25 -8.52 16.96 -2.34
CA VAL A 25 -8.21 15.53 -2.06
C VAL A 25 -7.55 15.41 -0.69
N THR A 26 -6.62 16.31 -0.34
CA THR A 26 -5.96 16.35 0.96
C THR A 26 -6.96 16.67 2.08
N GLU A 27 -7.83 17.66 1.90
CA GLU A 27 -8.86 18.01 2.88
C GLU A 27 -9.82 16.84 3.12
N LEU A 28 -10.21 16.13 2.05
CA LEU A 28 -11.04 14.93 2.17
C LEU A 28 -10.32 13.84 2.99
N HIS A 29 -9.04 13.60 2.68
CA HIS A 29 -8.22 12.66 3.45
C HIS A 29 -8.16 13.04 4.93
N GLU A 30 -7.91 14.30 5.26
CA GLU A 30 -7.86 14.80 6.63
C GLU A 30 -9.20 14.64 7.36
N GLN A 31 -10.31 14.89 6.67
CA GLN A 31 -11.65 14.67 7.22
C GLN A 31 -11.87 13.18 7.55
N LEU A 32 -11.49 12.27 6.66
CA LEU A 32 -11.59 10.84 6.90
C LEU A 32 -10.65 10.39 8.03
N ALA A 33 -9.42 10.88 8.05
CA ALA A 33 -8.43 10.60 9.11
C ALA A 33 -8.93 11.05 10.49
N SER A 34 -9.59 12.20 10.58
CA SER A 34 -10.19 12.68 11.82
C SER A 34 -11.29 11.75 12.35
N VAL A 35 -12.08 11.18 11.45
CA VAL A 35 -13.12 10.21 11.82
C VAL A 35 -12.51 8.90 12.29
N VAL A 36 -11.50 8.41 11.57
CA VAL A 36 -10.76 7.18 11.91
C VAL A 36 -10.15 7.30 13.32
N THR A 37 -9.46 8.40 13.59
CA THR A 37 -8.84 8.66 14.89
C THR A 37 -9.89 8.77 16.01
N ARG A 38 -11.00 9.49 15.77
CA ARG A 38 -12.06 9.66 16.76
C ARG A 38 -12.73 8.34 17.15
N MET A 39 -12.81 7.39 16.21
CA MET A 39 -13.38 6.07 16.43
C MET A 39 -12.32 5.00 16.77
N HIS A 40 -11.16 5.41 17.23
CA HIS A 40 -10.07 4.53 17.66
C HIS A 40 -9.56 3.59 16.57
N GLY A 41 -9.62 4.01 15.31
CA GLY A 41 -8.96 3.34 14.19
C GLY A 41 -7.59 3.97 13.88
N ALA A 42 -6.89 3.38 12.92
CA ALA A 42 -5.63 3.88 12.40
C ALA A 42 -5.56 3.71 10.88
N ILE A 43 -5.08 4.72 10.18
CA ILE A 43 -4.72 4.62 8.77
C ILE A 43 -3.29 4.09 8.70
N GLU A 44 -3.12 2.90 8.13
CA GLU A 44 -1.81 2.25 7.98
C GLU A 44 -1.09 2.76 6.75
N LYS A 45 -1.83 3.00 5.67
CA LYS A 45 -1.27 3.38 4.38
C LYS A 45 -2.26 4.20 3.58
N THR A 46 -1.77 5.19 2.85
CA THR A 46 -2.51 5.96 1.86
C THR A 46 -1.75 5.94 0.54
N GLU A 47 -2.42 5.61 -0.54
CA GLU A 47 -1.87 5.60 -1.89
C GLU A 47 -2.76 6.43 -2.82
N ASN A 48 -2.20 7.43 -3.44
CA ASN A 48 -2.85 8.12 -4.54
C ASN A 48 -2.39 7.47 -5.86
N TRP A 49 -3.31 6.76 -6.51
CA TRP A 49 -3.03 6.11 -7.80
C TRP A 49 -3.11 7.06 -8.98
N GLY A 50 -3.49 8.31 -8.71
CA GLY A 50 -3.62 9.33 -9.73
C GLY A 50 -4.83 9.15 -10.64
N ARG A 51 -4.81 9.90 -11.73
CA ARG A 51 -5.87 9.92 -12.74
C ARG A 51 -5.87 8.65 -13.58
N LYS A 52 -7.01 7.97 -13.60
CA LYS A 52 -7.20 6.74 -14.39
C LYS A 52 -8.53 6.78 -15.14
N LYS A 53 -8.56 6.12 -16.29
CA LYS A 53 -9.77 5.92 -17.07
C LYS A 53 -10.70 4.95 -16.33
N LEU A 54 -11.97 5.30 -16.26
CA LEU A 54 -13.01 4.44 -15.69
C LEU A 54 -13.35 3.31 -16.67
N ALA A 55 -13.77 2.16 -16.15
CA ALA A 55 -14.24 1.04 -16.97
C ALA A 55 -15.54 1.37 -17.70
N TYR A 56 -16.36 2.25 -17.11
CA TYR A 56 -17.58 2.81 -17.66
C TYR A 56 -17.80 4.20 -17.09
N ASP A 57 -18.57 5.02 -17.79
CA ASP A 57 -18.84 6.39 -17.38
C ASP A 57 -19.65 6.41 -16.08
N ILE A 58 -19.25 7.22 -15.12
CA ILE A 58 -19.99 7.45 -13.88
C ILE A 58 -20.46 8.91 -13.90
N GLY A 59 -21.78 9.10 -14.09
CA GLY A 59 -22.32 10.43 -14.35
C GLY A 59 -21.76 10.99 -15.64
N HIS A 60 -21.02 12.09 -15.54
CA HIS A 60 -20.37 12.74 -16.69
C HIS A 60 -18.87 12.43 -16.79
N HIS A 61 -18.33 11.67 -15.85
CA HIS A 61 -16.90 11.43 -15.75
C HIS A 61 -16.49 10.14 -16.44
N LYS A 62 -15.53 10.22 -17.36
CA LYS A 62 -14.87 9.10 -18.04
C LYS A 62 -13.57 8.68 -17.36
N GLU A 63 -13.05 9.54 -16.51
CA GLU A 63 -11.81 9.38 -15.75
C GLU A 63 -12.06 9.81 -14.30
N GLY A 64 -11.16 9.41 -13.41
CA GLY A 64 -11.19 9.81 -12.01
C GLY A 64 -9.84 9.63 -11.35
N ILE A 65 -9.63 10.31 -10.24
CA ILE A 65 -8.47 10.14 -9.37
C ILE A 65 -8.84 9.07 -8.36
N TYR A 66 -8.03 8.01 -8.31
CA TYR A 66 -8.22 6.91 -7.37
C TYR A 66 -7.32 7.09 -6.16
N VAL A 67 -7.91 6.96 -4.98
CA VAL A 67 -7.18 6.94 -3.72
C VAL A 67 -7.52 5.66 -2.97
N LEU A 68 -6.49 4.97 -2.50
CA LEU A 68 -6.58 3.78 -1.65
C LEU A 68 -6.09 4.14 -0.24
N GLU A 69 -6.86 3.76 0.76
CA GLU A 69 -6.48 3.84 2.16
C GLU A 69 -6.61 2.46 2.82
N VAL A 70 -5.58 2.05 3.52
CA VAL A 70 -5.60 0.84 4.35
C VAL A 70 -5.85 1.26 5.78
N ILE A 71 -6.97 0.80 6.35
CA ILE A 71 -7.47 1.25 7.65
C ILE A 71 -7.62 0.05 8.59
N ASN A 72 -7.06 0.16 9.78
CA ASN A 72 -7.28 -0.76 10.89
C ASN A 72 -8.36 -0.20 11.80
N GLY A 73 -9.37 -1.01 12.10
CA GLY A 73 -10.45 -0.53 12.95
C GLY A 73 -11.63 -1.50 13.09
N SER A 74 -12.71 -0.98 13.67
CA SER A 74 -13.95 -1.73 13.89
C SER A 74 -14.89 -1.67 12.68
N GLY A 75 -15.85 -2.60 12.62
CA GLY A 75 -16.89 -2.55 11.60
C GLY A 75 -17.83 -1.34 11.75
N GLU A 76 -17.94 -0.76 12.95
CA GLU A 76 -18.70 0.47 13.20
C GLU A 76 -18.04 1.68 12.57
N LEU A 77 -16.71 1.77 12.65
CA LEU A 77 -15.93 2.78 11.96
C LEU A 77 -16.19 2.72 10.44
N MET A 78 -16.20 1.51 9.87
CA MET A 78 -16.44 1.34 8.43
C MET A 78 -17.86 1.80 8.03
N LYS A 79 -18.86 1.54 8.85
CA LYS A 79 -20.22 2.05 8.61
C LYS A 79 -20.30 3.57 8.66
N GLU A 80 -19.59 4.21 9.58
CA GLU A 80 -19.55 5.67 9.66
C GLU A 80 -18.79 6.29 8.48
N LEU A 81 -17.68 5.68 8.03
CA LEU A 81 -16.97 6.11 6.83
C LEU A 81 -17.84 5.97 5.59
N ASP A 82 -18.51 4.82 5.41
CA ASP A 82 -19.44 4.60 4.30
C ASP A 82 -20.56 5.63 4.28
N ARG A 83 -21.17 5.92 5.44
CA ARG A 83 -22.20 6.93 5.59
C ARG A 83 -21.73 8.32 5.18
N ARG A 84 -20.52 8.70 5.59
CA ARG A 84 -19.94 10.02 5.27
C ARG A 84 -19.58 10.15 3.80
N LEU A 85 -18.92 9.13 3.25
CA LEU A 85 -18.52 9.12 1.84
C LEU A 85 -19.71 9.20 0.89
N ARG A 86 -20.89 8.71 1.29
CA ARG A 86 -22.13 8.84 0.51
C ARG A 86 -22.70 10.25 0.45
N VAL A 87 -22.36 11.09 1.44
CA VAL A 87 -22.90 12.46 1.56
C VAL A 87 -21.91 13.48 1.00
N ILE A 88 -20.65 13.11 0.79
CA ILE A 88 -19.62 14.00 0.27
C ILE A 88 -19.77 14.09 -1.26
N ASP A 89 -20.13 15.25 -1.76
CA ASP A 89 -20.38 15.48 -3.19
C ASP A 89 -19.17 15.27 -4.08
N VAL A 90 -17.96 15.49 -3.54
CA VAL A 90 -16.69 15.28 -4.27
C VAL A 90 -16.42 13.81 -4.54
N VAL A 91 -17.00 12.88 -3.77
CA VAL A 91 -16.78 11.44 -3.96
C VAL A 91 -17.73 10.88 -5.01
N VAL A 92 -17.20 10.54 -6.17
CA VAL A 92 -17.99 9.93 -7.25
C VAL A 92 -18.41 8.50 -6.90
N ARG A 93 -17.51 7.74 -6.31
CA ARG A 93 -17.72 6.35 -5.87
C ARG A 93 -16.72 5.96 -4.80
N HIS A 94 -17.13 5.07 -3.91
CA HIS A 94 -16.23 4.45 -2.94
C HIS A 94 -16.58 2.97 -2.74
N MET A 95 -15.62 2.23 -2.22
CA MET A 95 -15.77 0.83 -1.85
C MET A 95 -14.92 0.53 -0.62
N ILE A 96 -15.47 -0.21 0.32
CA ILE A 96 -14.77 -0.68 1.52
C ILE A 96 -14.75 -2.20 1.49
N VAL A 97 -13.58 -2.78 1.58
CA VAL A 97 -13.37 -4.24 1.57
C VAL A 97 -12.60 -4.66 2.82
N ARG A 98 -13.06 -5.72 3.47
CA ARG A 98 -12.34 -6.33 4.58
C ARG A 98 -11.26 -7.28 4.03
N VAL A 99 -10.00 -7.09 4.44
CA VAL A 99 -8.85 -7.81 3.86
C VAL A 99 -8.01 -8.59 4.88
N ASP A 100 -8.33 -8.52 6.17
CA ASP A 100 -7.55 -9.15 7.22
C ASP A 100 -7.47 -10.69 7.09
N GLU A 101 -8.52 -11.35 6.63
CA GLU A 101 -8.54 -12.79 6.46
C GLU A 101 -7.74 -13.22 5.23
N GLU A 102 -7.91 -12.54 4.11
CA GLU A 102 -7.19 -12.83 2.87
C GLU A 102 -5.68 -12.61 3.02
N ARG A 103 -5.29 -11.52 3.67
CA ARG A 103 -3.86 -11.23 3.96
C ARG A 103 -3.22 -12.34 4.79
N LYS A 104 -3.90 -12.83 5.83
CA LYS A 104 -3.41 -13.95 6.64
C LYS A 104 -3.20 -15.22 5.81
N VAL A 105 -4.11 -15.52 4.89
CA VAL A 105 -3.99 -16.68 3.99
C VAL A 105 -2.83 -16.49 3.02
N VAL A 106 -2.70 -15.32 2.40
CA VAL A 106 -1.61 -14.99 1.48
C VAL A 106 -0.26 -15.09 2.19
N GLU A 107 -0.14 -14.53 3.40
CA GLU A 107 1.10 -14.56 4.17
C GLU A 107 1.50 -15.98 4.57
N ARG A 108 0.56 -16.78 5.07
CA ARG A 108 0.80 -18.21 5.36
C ARG A 108 1.26 -18.97 4.12
N THR A 109 0.64 -18.72 2.98
CA THR A 109 0.99 -19.37 1.71
C THR A 109 2.37 -18.94 1.24
N ARG A 110 2.70 -17.64 1.38
CA ARG A 110 4.02 -17.10 1.03
C ARG A 110 5.11 -17.71 1.91
N THR A 111 4.91 -17.74 3.21
CA THR A 111 5.87 -18.33 4.16
C THR A 111 6.07 -19.81 3.87
N LYS A 112 5.00 -20.56 3.62
CA LYS A 112 5.09 -21.98 3.25
C LYS A 112 5.89 -22.19 1.96
N ARG A 113 5.62 -21.41 0.91
CA ARG A 113 6.34 -21.47 -0.37
C ARG A 113 7.83 -21.14 -0.19
N GLN A 114 8.15 -20.13 0.62
CA GLN A 114 9.54 -19.78 0.92
C GLN A 114 10.27 -20.91 1.62
N SER A 115 9.69 -21.46 2.69
CA SER A 115 10.30 -22.57 3.44
C SER A 115 10.47 -23.83 2.58
N GLU A 116 9.52 -24.15 1.71
CA GLU A 116 9.63 -25.27 0.77
C GLU A 116 10.73 -25.02 -0.27
N SER A 117 10.84 -23.80 -0.78
CA SER A 117 11.88 -23.45 -1.75
C SER A 117 13.28 -23.52 -1.12
N GLU A 118 13.44 -23.05 0.12
CA GLU A 118 14.69 -23.16 0.86
C GLU A 118 15.08 -24.63 1.14
N ARG A 119 14.12 -25.45 1.59
CA ARG A 119 14.36 -26.90 1.79
C ARG A 119 14.82 -27.59 0.50
N ARG A 120 14.22 -27.22 -0.66
CA ARG A 120 14.62 -27.76 -1.96
C ARG A 120 16.02 -27.28 -2.36
N ARG A 121 16.39 -26.03 -2.06
CA ARG A 121 17.74 -25.49 -2.30
C ARG A 121 18.79 -26.21 -1.46
N VAL A 122 18.54 -26.34 -0.17
CA VAL A 122 19.43 -27.07 0.75
C VAL A 122 19.63 -28.51 0.29
N LYS A 123 18.56 -29.21 -0.11
CA LYS A 123 18.70 -30.59 -0.66
C LYS A 123 19.57 -30.67 -1.93
N ARG A 124 19.66 -29.58 -2.70
CA ARG A 124 20.47 -29.48 -3.93
C ARG A 124 21.87 -28.93 -3.66
N GLY A 125 22.24 -28.67 -2.40
CA GLY A 125 23.54 -28.07 -2.04
C GLY A 125 23.73 -26.63 -2.49
N LEU A 126 22.63 -25.92 -2.78
CA LEU A 126 22.67 -24.53 -3.19
C LEU A 126 22.64 -23.60 -1.96
N PRO A 127 23.36 -22.47 -2.00
CA PRO A 127 23.33 -21.49 -0.90
C PRO A 127 21.93 -20.93 -0.68
N PRO A 128 21.61 -20.45 0.55
CA PRO A 128 20.33 -19.84 0.87
C PRO A 128 20.03 -18.65 -0.06
N GLN A 129 18.77 -18.41 -0.32
CA GLN A 129 18.34 -17.32 -1.18
C GLN A 129 18.61 -15.99 -0.47
N ARG A 130 19.42 -15.12 -1.07
CA ARG A 130 19.62 -13.76 -0.55
C ARG A 130 18.29 -13.04 -0.48
N GLN A 131 18.00 -12.38 0.62
CA GLN A 131 16.79 -11.56 0.73
C GLN A 131 16.87 -10.37 -0.24
N PRO A 132 15.76 -9.93 -0.86
CA PRO A 132 15.74 -8.73 -1.68
C PRO A 132 16.12 -7.53 -0.82
N GLY A 133 17.33 -6.98 -1.01
CA GLY A 133 17.86 -5.86 -0.24
C GLY A 133 19.25 -6.08 0.36
N GLU A 134 19.70 -7.31 0.50
CA GLU A 134 21.07 -7.62 0.93
C GLU A 134 22.00 -7.80 -0.29
N GLY A 135 22.74 -6.76 -0.59
CA GLY A 135 23.90 -6.89 -1.45
C GLY A 135 23.98 -5.96 -2.64
N ARG A 136 24.35 -4.73 -2.35
CA ARG A 136 25.15 -3.86 -3.27
C ARG A 136 25.88 -2.79 -2.47
N ALA A 137 26.60 -3.19 -1.46
CA ALA A 137 27.53 -2.33 -0.77
C ALA A 137 28.75 -3.17 -0.36
N SER A 138 29.63 -3.47 -1.29
CA SER A 138 31.05 -3.79 -1.07
C SER A 138 31.66 -4.56 -2.26
N GLU A 139 31.68 -3.94 -3.42
CA GLU A 139 32.62 -4.31 -4.50
C GLU A 139 32.79 -3.11 -5.43
N ARG A 140 33.29 -2.03 -4.86
CA ARG A 140 33.89 -0.91 -5.59
C ARG A 140 34.87 -0.24 -4.65
N ASP A 141 35.98 -0.86 -4.43
CA ASP A 141 37.23 -0.22 -4.05
C ASP A 141 38.27 -1.31 -4.21
N ASP A 142 38.97 -1.28 -5.30
CA ASP A 142 40.32 -1.73 -5.60
C ASP A 142 40.45 -1.88 -7.12
N VAL A 143 40.55 -0.72 -7.78
CA VAL A 143 41.20 -0.64 -9.07
C VAL A 143 42.38 0.30 -8.88
N ASP A 144 43.53 -0.33 -8.68
CA ASP A 144 44.86 0.23 -8.73
C ASP A 144 45.00 1.32 -9.78
N ASP A 145 45.25 2.51 -9.28
CA ASP A 145 45.81 3.65 -10.02
C ASP A 145 47.33 3.59 -9.90
N ASP A 146 47.93 2.65 -10.61
CA ASP A 146 49.36 2.61 -10.85
C ASP A 146 49.64 2.26 -12.30
N ARG A 147 49.74 3.29 -13.12
CA ARG A 147 50.64 3.31 -14.31
C ARG A 147 50.43 4.55 -15.15
N TYR A 148 51.09 5.61 -14.79
CA TYR A 148 51.68 6.50 -15.80
C TYR A 148 52.82 7.27 -15.15
N ASP A 149 54.00 6.66 -15.15
CA ASP A 149 55.22 7.37 -14.99
C ASP A 149 56.15 7.03 -16.16
N GLY A 150 56.61 8.08 -16.88
CA GLY A 150 57.83 8.07 -17.62
C GLY A 150 57.78 7.67 -19.08
N MET A 151 57.80 8.66 -19.96
CA MET A 151 58.90 8.74 -20.94
C MET A 151 58.89 10.11 -21.65
N GLU A 152 59.77 10.96 -21.14
CA GLU A 152 60.38 12.00 -21.97
C GLU A 152 61.37 11.35 -22.94
N GLY A 153 61.43 11.89 -24.18
CA GLY A 153 62.35 11.54 -25.20
C GLY A 153 62.08 12.32 -26.46
#